data_b1f321a53266efa0bc5fadc367c987fa
#
_entry.id   b1f321a53266efa0bc5fadc367c987fa
#
_cell.length_a   1.000
_cell.length_b   1.000
_cell.length_c   1.000
_cell.angle_alpha   90.00
_cell.angle_beta   90.00
_cell.angle_gamma   90.00
#
_symmetry.space_group_name_H-M   'P 1'
#
loop_
_entity.id
_entity.type
_entity.pdbx_description
1 polymer ?
#
loop_
_entity_poly.entity_id
_entity_poly.type
_entity_poly.pdbx_seq_one_letter_code
_entity_poly.pdbx_strand_id
1 'polypeptide(L)'
;FIIVVTYTQNYKELPTGLGKVFYLHWPLVFLILVVGCFGFLMLYSVADGDYEKWSKPQLERFLIGFVIMLIMGCIGIDFWRACSPFVYVFGVLLLISVFFFGDYGGGAKRWLEFGSFRFQPSEIMKVGLVMFLAIYYDWLKPANTSKIFWVIIPIIIIVLPTALIIPQPDLGTG
;
A
#
# COMPACT_ATOMS: atom_id res chain seq x y z
N PHE A 1 22.07 6.18 -17.11
CA PHE A 1 21.72 7.59 -16.89
C PHE A 1 20.76 8.12 -17.96
N ILE A 2 20.99 7.81 -19.25
CA ILE A 2 20.14 8.23 -20.38
C ILE A 2 18.70 7.64 -20.27
N ILE A 3 18.56 6.39 -19.87
CA ILE A 3 17.25 5.72 -19.72
C ILE A 3 16.38 6.41 -18.66
N VAL A 4 16.96 6.81 -17.52
CA VAL A 4 16.24 7.51 -16.45
C VAL A 4 15.78 8.90 -16.88
N VAL A 5 16.62 9.63 -17.63
CA VAL A 5 16.27 10.97 -18.16
C VAL A 5 15.17 10.88 -19.21
N THR A 6 15.19 9.85 -20.06
CA THR A 6 14.14 9.64 -21.09
C THR A 6 12.80 9.26 -20.42
N TYR A 7 12.84 8.47 -19.33
CA TYR A 7 11.63 8.10 -18.58
C TYR A 7 10.98 9.31 -17.91
N THR A 8 11.78 10.23 -17.35
CA THR A 8 11.27 11.44 -16.68
C THR A 8 10.72 12.49 -17.67
N GLN A 9 11.25 12.55 -18.91
CA GLN A 9 10.69 13.45 -19.93
C GLN A 9 9.35 12.97 -20.48
N ASN A 10 9.19 11.68 -20.77
CA ASN A 10 7.92 11.12 -21.22
C ASN A 10 6.81 11.18 -20.16
N TYR A 11 7.17 11.24 -18.89
CA TYR A 11 6.23 11.32 -17.79
C TYR A 11 5.45 12.65 -17.74
N LYS A 12 6.07 13.77 -18.16
CA LYS A 12 5.42 15.10 -18.17
C LYS A 12 4.32 15.24 -19.23
N GLU A 13 4.28 14.35 -20.21
CA GLU A 13 3.32 14.39 -21.31
C GLU A 13 2.13 13.44 -21.12
N LEU A 14 2.04 12.72 -19.98
CA LEU A 14 0.92 11.84 -19.71
C LEU A 14 -0.35 12.67 -19.50
N PRO A 15 -1.46 12.32 -20.19
CA PRO A 15 -2.70 13.05 -20.02
C PRO A 15 -3.19 12.97 -18.57
N THR A 16 -3.77 14.08 -18.10
CA THR A 16 -4.38 14.16 -16.77
C THR A 16 -5.85 13.69 -16.84
N GLY A 17 -6.35 13.08 -15.77
CA GLY A 17 -7.74 12.65 -15.66
C GLY A 17 -8.05 11.30 -16.34
N LEU A 18 -9.27 11.13 -16.83
CA LEU A 18 -9.78 9.85 -17.39
C LEU A 18 -8.96 9.32 -18.56
N GLY A 19 -8.25 10.18 -19.30
CA GLY A 19 -7.32 9.75 -20.35
C GLY A 19 -6.19 8.82 -19.87
N LYS A 20 -5.83 8.87 -18.57
CA LYS A 20 -4.84 7.97 -17.99
C LYS A 20 -5.26 6.50 -17.96
N VAL A 21 -6.55 6.21 -18.00
CA VAL A 21 -7.06 4.82 -18.05
C VAL A 21 -6.44 4.06 -19.22
N PHE A 22 -6.25 4.71 -20.37
CA PHE A 22 -5.64 4.08 -21.55
C PHE A 22 -4.13 3.81 -21.40
N TYR A 23 -3.47 4.49 -20.44
CA TYR A 23 -2.04 4.31 -20.14
C TYR A 23 -1.79 3.38 -18.97
N LEU A 24 -2.84 2.82 -18.34
CA LEU A 24 -2.67 1.75 -17.36
C LEU A 24 -2.04 0.52 -18.04
N HIS A 25 -1.23 -0.20 -17.27
CA HIS A 25 -0.63 -1.43 -17.72
C HIS A 25 -1.70 -2.55 -17.76
N TRP A 26 -2.51 -2.57 -18.82
CA TRP A 26 -3.62 -3.50 -18.98
C TRP A 26 -3.27 -4.97 -18.80
N PRO A 27 -2.08 -5.47 -19.25
CA PRO A 27 -1.67 -6.83 -18.97
C PRO A 27 -1.62 -7.15 -17.46
N LEU A 28 -1.17 -6.19 -16.62
CA LEU A 28 -1.17 -6.34 -15.17
C LEU A 28 -2.59 -6.38 -14.61
N VAL A 29 -3.46 -5.49 -15.07
CA VAL A 29 -4.88 -5.44 -14.66
C VAL A 29 -5.57 -6.77 -15.00
N PHE A 30 -5.33 -7.29 -16.21
CA PHE A 30 -5.85 -8.59 -16.65
C PHE A 30 -5.33 -9.73 -15.76
N LEU A 31 -4.05 -9.73 -15.43
CA LEU A 31 -3.46 -10.74 -14.55
C LEU A 31 -4.10 -10.74 -13.15
N ILE A 32 -4.35 -9.55 -12.59
CA ILE A 32 -5.05 -9.40 -11.30
C ILE A 32 -6.46 -10.00 -11.37
N LEU A 33 -7.19 -9.74 -12.46
CA LEU A 33 -8.52 -10.33 -12.68
C LEU A 33 -8.47 -11.86 -12.77
N VAL A 34 -7.52 -12.40 -13.54
CA VAL A 34 -7.35 -13.86 -13.69
C VAL A 34 -7.06 -14.51 -12.34
N VAL A 35 -6.11 -13.95 -11.56
CA VAL A 35 -5.78 -14.46 -10.22
C VAL A 35 -6.98 -14.33 -9.27
N GLY A 36 -7.73 -13.23 -9.34
CA GLY A 36 -8.96 -13.03 -8.57
C GLY A 36 -10.03 -14.07 -8.90
N CYS A 37 -10.29 -14.32 -10.18
CA CYS A 37 -11.24 -15.35 -10.62
C CYS A 37 -10.83 -16.75 -10.14
N PHE A 38 -9.53 -17.08 -10.24
CA PHE A 38 -9.04 -18.35 -9.73
C PHE A 38 -9.24 -18.47 -8.21
N GLY A 39 -8.99 -17.39 -7.45
CA GLY A 39 -9.24 -17.34 -6.00
C GLY A 39 -10.72 -17.57 -5.66
N PHE A 40 -11.66 -17.01 -6.44
CA PHE A 40 -13.09 -17.25 -6.24
C PHE A 40 -13.49 -18.72 -6.48
N LEU A 41 -12.96 -19.35 -7.53
CA LEU A 41 -13.21 -20.75 -7.83
C LEU A 41 -12.71 -21.64 -6.69
N MET A 42 -11.51 -21.34 -6.14
CA MET A 42 -10.98 -22.07 -5.00
C MET A 42 -11.85 -21.92 -3.74
N LEU A 43 -12.30 -20.70 -3.42
CA LEU A 43 -13.17 -20.45 -2.28
C LEU A 43 -14.53 -21.13 -2.43
N TYR A 44 -15.09 -21.15 -3.63
CA TYR A 44 -16.34 -21.85 -3.94
C TYR A 44 -16.18 -23.36 -3.74
N SER A 45 -15.07 -23.93 -4.20
CA SER A 45 -14.76 -25.35 -4.02
C SER A 45 -14.59 -25.74 -2.54
N VAL A 46 -13.88 -24.91 -1.75
CA VAL A 46 -13.67 -25.14 -0.31
C VAL A 46 -14.96 -25.01 0.50
N ALA A 47 -15.94 -24.25 -0.01
CA ALA A 47 -17.24 -24.07 0.61
C ALA A 47 -18.28 -25.16 0.20
N ASP A 48 -17.84 -26.26 -0.42
CA ASP A 48 -18.71 -27.33 -0.93
C ASP A 48 -19.83 -26.82 -1.85
N GLY A 49 -19.55 -25.76 -2.64
CA GLY A 49 -20.50 -25.12 -3.54
C GLY A 49 -21.40 -24.05 -2.90
N ASP A 50 -21.21 -23.73 -1.64
CA ASP A 50 -21.94 -22.63 -0.99
C ASP A 50 -21.30 -21.27 -1.34
N TYR A 51 -21.97 -20.53 -2.24
CA TYR A 51 -21.51 -19.22 -2.69
C TYR A 51 -21.58 -18.15 -1.60
N GLU A 52 -22.59 -18.18 -0.74
CA GLU A 52 -22.86 -17.15 0.27
C GLU A 52 -21.80 -17.13 1.38
N LYS A 53 -21.21 -18.28 1.67
CA LYS A 53 -20.33 -18.48 2.83
C LYS A 53 -19.00 -17.76 2.72
N TRP A 54 -18.30 -17.89 1.57
CA TRP A 54 -16.95 -17.37 1.37
C TRP A 54 -16.78 -16.56 0.09
N SER A 55 -17.39 -17.00 -1.02
CA SER A 55 -17.17 -16.43 -2.34
C SER A 55 -17.79 -15.05 -2.48
N LYS A 56 -19.01 -14.84 -2.01
CA LYS A 56 -19.72 -13.56 -2.08
C LYS A 56 -19.02 -12.45 -1.28
N PRO A 57 -18.67 -12.61 0.00
CA PRO A 57 -17.95 -11.59 0.75
C PRO A 57 -16.59 -11.26 0.14
N GLN A 58 -15.92 -12.25 -0.43
CA GLN A 58 -14.63 -12.03 -1.11
C GLN A 58 -14.81 -11.27 -2.42
N LEU A 59 -15.84 -11.58 -3.20
CA LEU A 59 -16.15 -10.87 -4.45
C LEU A 59 -16.46 -9.39 -4.19
N GLU A 60 -17.27 -9.09 -3.17
CA GLU A 60 -17.60 -7.71 -2.80
C GLU A 60 -16.34 -6.91 -2.43
N ARG A 61 -15.49 -7.49 -1.58
CA ARG A 61 -14.21 -6.85 -1.19
C ARG A 61 -13.28 -6.68 -2.38
N PHE A 62 -13.21 -7.68 -3.26
CA PHE A 62 -12.37 -7.61 -4.45
C PHE A 62 -12.85 -6.51 -5.41
N LEU A 63 -14.15 -6.40 -5.66
CA LEU A 63 -14.70 -5.36 -6.53
C LEU A 63 -14.44 -3.96 -5.98
N ILE A 64 -14.64 -3.76 -4.67
CA ILE A 64 -14.32 -2.48 -4.03
C ILE A 64 -12.83 -2.16 -4.17
N GLY A 65 -11.96 -3.10 -3.84
CA GLY A 65 -10.51 -2.94 -3.97
C GLY A 65 -10.05 -2.69 -5.40
N PHE A 66 -10.66 -3.38 -6.36
CA PHE A 66 -10.38 -3.22 -7.78
C PHE A 66 -10.75 -1.82 -8.31
N VAL A 67 -11.92 -1.32 -7.92
CA VAL A 67 -12.35 0.05 -8.26
C VAL A 67 -11.41 1.08 -7.65
N ILE A 68 -11.05 0.92 -6.35
CA ILE A 68 -10.10 1.80 -5.67
C ILE A 68 -8.75 1.77 -6.40
N MET A 69 -8.24 0.61 -6.78
CA MET A 69 -6.99 0.46 -7.52
C MET A 69 -7.02 1.24 -8.85
N LEU A 70 -8.10 1.15 -9.62
CA LEU A 70 -8.25 1.89 -10.87
C LEU A 70 -8.28 3.40 -10.64
N ILE A 71 -9.01 3.86 -9.63
CA ILE A 71 -9.06 5.29 -9.26
C ILE A 71 -7.66 5.78 -8.88
N MET A 72 -6.96 5.04 -8.01
CA MET A 72 -5.61 5.37 -7.59
C MET A 72 -4.63 5.42 -8.77
N GLY A 73 -4.76 4.51 -9.73
CA GLY A 73 -3.95 4.49 -10.95
C GLY A 73 -4.18 5.70 -11.87
N CYS A 74 -5.36 6.31 -11.83
CA CYS A 74 -5.69 7.52 -12.61
C CYS A 74 -5.15 8.80 -11.96
N ILE A 75 -4.85 8.80 -10.67
CA ILE A 75 -4.33 9.95 -9.94
C ILE A 75 -2.87 10.21 -10.35
N GLY A 76 -2.49 11.48 -10.47
CA GLY A 76 -1.13 11.89 -10.82
C GLY A 76 -0.13 11.56 -9.72
N ILE A 77 1.11 11.23 -10.12
CA ILE A 77 2.17 10.94 -9.15
C ILE A 77 2.53 12.14 -8.27
N ASP A 78 2.35 13.37 -8.78
CA ASP A 78 2.60 14.58 -8.02
C ASP A 78 1.67 14.71 -6.80
N PHE A 79 0.42 14.23 -6.95
CA PHE A 79 -0.51 14.13 -5.83
C PHE A 79 0.01 13.13 -4.78
N TRP A 80 0.41 11.94 -5.20
CA TRP A 80 0.96 10.92 -4.30
C TRP A 80 2.23 11.39 -3.62
N ARG A 81 3.08 12.10 -4.35
CA ARG A 81 4.28 12.75 -3.82
C ARG A 81 3.92 13.74 -2.71
N ALA A 82 2.94 14.62 -2.94
CA ALA A 82 2.50 15.60 -1.94
C ALA A 82 1.85 14.94 -0.71
N CYS A 83 1.09 13.86 -0.91
CA CYS A 83 0.39 13.14 0.17
C CYS A 83 1.31 12.24 1.00
N SER A 84 2.45 11.82 0.48
CA SER A 84 3.31 10.81 1.09
C SER A 84 3.72 11.11 2.55
N PRO A 85 4.20 12.32 2.94
CA PRO A 85 4.54 12.59 4.32
C PRO A 85 3.33 12.49 5.25
N PHE A 86 2.15 12.87 4.76
CA PHE A 86 0.91 12.76 5.54
C PHE A 86 0.50 11.30 5.73
N VAL A 87 0.62 10.47 4.69
CA VAL A 87 0.33 9.02 4.77
C VAL A 87 1.27 8.33 5.76
N TYR A 88 2.55 8.69 5.74
CA TYR A 88 3.53 8.16 6.69
C TYR A 88 3.20 8.54 8.14
N VAL A 89 3.00 9.82 8.42
CA VAL A 89 2.66 10.31 9.77
C VAL A 89 1.34 9.69 10.23
N PHE A 90 0.32 9.64 9.39
CA PHE A 90 -0.96 9.00 9.68
C PHE A 90 -0.79 7.51 9.99
N GLY A 91 0.03 6.79 9.21
CA GLY A 91 0.37 5.39 9.47
C GLY A 91 1.03 5.18 10.83
N VAL A 92 1.99 6.04 11.22
CA VAL A 92 2.61 6.00 12.56
C VAL A 92 1.57 6.25 13.65
N LEU A 93 0.70 7.23 13.50
CA LEU A 93 -0.37 7.51 14.46
C LEU A 93 -1.34 6.34 14.60
N LEU A 94 -1.70 5.68 13.50
CA LEU A 94 -2.52 4.47 13.51
C LEU A 94 -1.81 3.31 14.24
N LEU A 95 -0.51 3.11 14.01
CA LEU A 95 0.27 2.09 14.73
C LEU A 95 0.28 2.36 16.24
N ILE A 96 0.46 3.61 16.65
CA ILE A 96 0.38 4.00 18.07
C ILE A 96 -1.03 3.74 18.62
N SER A 97 -2.08 4.04 17.87
CA SER A 97 -3.46 3.85 18.32
C SER A 97 -3.80 2.38 18.59
N VAL A 98 -3.16 1.44 17.90
CA VAL A 98 -3.34 -0.01 18.15
C VAL A 98 -2.95 -0.40 19.58
N PHE A 99 -1.96 0.26 20.19
CA PHE A 99 -1.59 -0.04 21.58
C PHE A 99 -2.71 0.29 22.57
N PHE A 100 -3.49 1.32 22.27
CA PHE A 100 -4.57 1.80 23.15
C PHE A 100 -5.92 1.16 22.81
N PHE A 101 -6.24 1.04 21.53
CA PHE A 101 -7.57 0.68 21.02
C PHE A 101 -7.59 -0.63 20.22
N GLY A 102 -6.45 -1.33 20.11
CA GLY A 102 -6.37 -2.54 19.30
C GLY A 102 -7.14 -3.70 19.90
N ASP A 103 -7.89 -4.43 19.06
CA ASP A 103 -8.59 -5.63 19.43
C ASP A 103 -7.72 -6.87 19.23
N TYR A 104 -7.96 -7.87 20.09
CA TYR A 104 -7.27 -9.15 20.03
C TYR A 104 -7.82 -10.00 18.87
N GLY A 105 -7.07 -10.08 17.78
CA GLY A 105 -7.34 -10.98 16.67
C GLY A 105 -6.21 -11.99 16.50
N GLY A 106 -6.52 -13.30 16.66
CA GLY A 106 -5.50 -14.35 16.50
C GLY A 106 -4.37 -14.32 17.54
N GLY A 107 -4.66 -13.85 18.78
CA GLY A 107 -3.68 -13.81 19.88
C GLY A 107 -2.82 -12.55 19.97
N ALA A 108 -3.04 -11.56 19.11
CA ALA A 108 -2.29 -10.31 19.11
C ALA A 108 -3.19 -9.09 18.87
N LYS A 109 -2.85 -7.96 19.47
CA LYS A 109 -3.48 -6.67 19.19
C LYS A 109 -2.91 -6.08 17.91
N ARG A 110 -3.59 -6.29 16.77
CA ARG A 110 -3.11 -5.86 15.44
C ARG A 110 -4.19 -5.15 14.62
N TRP A 111 -5.43 -5.27 15.05
CA TRP A 111 -6.58 -4.84 14.29
C TRP A 111 -7.27 -3.67 14.95
N LEU A 112 -7.72 -2.73 14.15
CA LEU A 112 -8.65 -1.69 14.57
C LEU A 112 -10.02 -2.02 13.97
N GLU A 113 -11.05 -2.10 14.82
CA GLU A 113 -12.43 -2.33 14.41
C GLU A 113 -13.20 -1.02 14.48
N PHE A 114 -13.75 -0.62 13.33
CA PHE A 114 -14.67 0.50 13.22
C PHE A 114 -16.03 -0.02 12.72
N GLY A 115 -16.89 -0.42 13.64
CA GLY A 115 -18.17 -1.06 13.34
C GLY A 115 -17.96 -2.39 12.60
N SER A 116 -18.42 -2.48 11.36
CA SER A 116 -18.27 -3.69 10.51
C SER A 116 -16.93 -3.76 9.76
N PHE A 117 -16.11 -2.71 9.82
CA PHE A 117 -14.83 -2.66 9.14
C PHE A 117 -13.69 -2.99 10.09
N ARG A 118 -12.91 -3.99 9.71
CA ARG A 118 -11.69 -4.38 10.40
C ARG A 118 -10.51 -4.11 9.47
N PHE A 119 -9.52 -3.34 9.92
CA PHE A 119 -8.31 -3.07 9.14
C PHE A 119 -7.05 -3.14 10.01
N GLN A 120 -5.94 -3.44 9.37
CA GLN A 120 -4.63 -3.56 10.01
C GLN A 120 -3.80 -2.32 9.67
N PRO A 121 -3.44 -1.48 10.66
CA PRO A 121 -2.65 -0.27 10.44
C PRO A 121 -1.29 -0.49 9.79
N SER A 122 -0.64 -1.63 10.03
CA SER A 122 0.65 -1.97 9.42
C SER A 122 0.57 -2.08 7.89
N GLU A 123 -0.59 -2.41 7.30
CA GLU A 123 -0.77 -2.44 5.84
C GLU A 123 -0.68 -1.03 5.23
N ILE A 124 -1.30 -0.05 5.88
CA ILE A 124 -1.21 1.36 5.46
C ILE A 124 0.21 1.87 5.67
N MET A 125 0.83 1.49 6.79
CA MET A 125 2.20 1.92 7.10
C MET A 125 3.22 1.43 6.08
N LYS A 126 3.11 0.20 5.57
CA LYS A 126 3.99 -0.31 4.50
C LYS A 126 3.97 0.57 3.26
N VAL A 127 2.77 0.94 2.82
CA VAL A 127 2.61 1.84 1.66
C VAL A 127 3.19 3.22 1.96
N GLY A 128 2.84 3.81 3.12
CA GLY A 128 3.33 5.11 3.56
C GLY A 128 4.86 5.17 3.67
N LEU A 129 5.47 4.12 4.19
CA LEU A 129 6.92 3.99 4.32
C LEU A 129 7.62 4.01 2.95
N VAL A 130 7.16 3.19 2.01
CA VAL A 130 7.74 3.12 0.66
C VAL A 130 7.58 4.46 -0.06
N MET A 131 6.41 5.09 0.02
CA MET A 131 6.15 6.39 -0.60
C MET A 131 7.04 7.48 0.01
N PHE A 132 7.21 7.50 1.31
CA PHE A 132 8.00 8.51 2.00
C PHE A 132 9.49 8.35 1.71
N LEU A 133 10.01 7.13 1.70
CA LEU A 133 11.39 6.85 1.29
C LEU A 133 11.65 7.23 -0.17
N ALA A 134 10.68 6.97 -1.06
CA ALA A 134 10.82 7.34 -2.47
C ALA A 134 11.02 8.86 -2.63
N ILE A 135 10.24 9.67 -1.89
CA ILE A 135 10.40 11.13 -1.89
C ILE A 135 11.72 11.56 -1.28
N TYR A 136 12.11 10.95 -0.18
CA TYR A 136 13.38 11.25 0.46
C TYR A 136 14.55 11.07 -0.53
N TYR A 137 14.58 9.95 -1.27
CA TYR A 137 15.64 9.70 -2.24
C TYR A 137 15.53 10.55 -3.52
N ASP A 138 14.33 10.93 -3.92
CA ASP A 138 14.12 11.85 -5.04
C ASP A 138 14.64 13.26 -4.73
N TRP A 139 14.48 13.70 -3.48
CA TRP A 139 14.99 14.99 -3.01
C TRP A 139 16.51 14.98 -2.78
N LEU A 140 17.09 13.81 -2.50
CA LEU A 140 18.51 13.68 -2.19
C LEU A 140 19.37 13.83 -3.44
N LYS A 141 20.30 14.81 -3.42
CA LYS A 141 21.28 14.99 -4.51
C LYS A 141 22.23 13.79 -4.56
N PRO A 142 22.59 13.27 -5.78
CA PRO A 142 23.51 12.13 -5.94
C PRO A 142 24.84 12.27 -5.20
N ALA A 143 25.39 13.49 -5.12
CA ALA A 143 26.64 13.78 -4.40
C ALA A 143 26.56 13.58 -2.87
N ASN A 144 25.36 13.49 -2.30
CA ASN A 144 25.14 13.34 -0.87
C ASN A 144 24.85 11.89 -0.45
N THR A 145 24.56 10.99 -1.38
CA THR A 145 24.20 9.60 -1.09
C THR A 145 25.31 8.82 -0.37
N SER A 146 26.57 9.22 -0.53
CA SER A 146 27.72 8.59 0.14
C SER A 146 28.00 9.12 1.56
N LYS A 147 27.32 10.18 2.00
CA LYS A 147 27.58 10.77 3.32
C LYS A 147 26.75 10.05 4.37
N ILE A 148 27.39 9.61 5.46
CA ILE A 148 26.79 8.82 6.55
C ILE A 148 25.52 9.48 7.15
N PHE A 149 25.50 10.80 7.26
CA PHE A 149 24.34 11.52 7.82
C PHE A 149 23.06 11.33 6.98
N TRP A 150 23.19 11.24 5.64
CA TRP A 150 22.06 11.04 4.75
C TRP A 150 21.59 9.58 4.70
N VAL A 151 22.39 8.64 5.20
CA VAL A 151 22.01 7.23 5.37
C VAL A 151 21.27 7.00 6.69
N ILE A 152 21.62 7.78 7.73
CA ILE A 152 20.98 7.65 9.05
C ILE A 152 19.49 8.03 9.00
N ILE A 153 19.12 9.05 8.22
CA ILE A 153 17.72 9.52 8.13
C ILE A 153 16.76 8.41 7.66
N PRO A 154 16.99 7.72 6.51
CA PRO A 154 16.11 6.62 6.10
C PRO A 154 16.12 5.44 7.09
N ILE A 155 17.22 5.20 7.78
CA ILE A 155 17.26 4.17 8.83
C ILE A 155 16.28 4.54 9.96
N ILE A 156 16.26 5.79 10.43
CA ILE A 156 15.32 6.25 11.46
C ILE A 156 13.87 6.13 10.95
N ILE A 157 13.61 6.51 9.69
CA ILE A 157 12.30 6.42 9.06
C ILE A 157 11.79 4.97 9.03
N ILE A 158 12.68 3.99 8.84
CA ILE A 158 12.33 2.56 8.81
C ILE A 158 12.20 2.00 10.23
N VAL A 159 13.16 2.30 11.11
CA VAL A 159 13.24 1.73 12.46
C VAL A 159 12.06 2.16 13.32
N LEU A 160 11.58 3.40 13.17
CA LEU A 160 10.47 3.91 13.98
C LEU A 160 9.19 3.08 13.85
N PRO A 161 8.62 2.85 12.64
CA PRO A 161 7.43 2.01 12.51
C PRO A 161 7.72 0.53 12.81
N THR A 162 8.91 0.03 12.47
CA THR A 162 9.31 -1.35 12.77
C THR A 162 9.31 -1.60 14.28
N ALA A 163 9.86 -0.69 15.07
CA ALA A 163 9.86 -0.78 16.53
C ALA A 163 8.43 -0.76 17.13
N LEU A 164 7.47 -0.13 16.46
CA LEU A 164 6.07 -0.15 16.86
C LEU A 164 5.35 -1.45 16.46
N ILE A 165 5.79 -2.12 15.38
CA ILE A 165 5.18 -3.35 14.88
C ILE A 165 5.68 -4.59 15.64
N ILE A 166 6.97 -4.65 16.00
CA ILE A 166 7.56 -5.81 16.69
C ILE A 166 6.77 -6.25 17.94
N PRO A 167 6.32 -5.34 18.84
CA PRO A 167 5.52 -5.73 20.01
C PRO A 167 4.11 -6.23 19.67
N GLN A 168 3.64 -6.05 18.44
CA GLN A 168 2.30 -6.45 17.99
C GLN A 168 2.23 -7.91 17.51
N PRO A 169 3.15 -8.82 17.88
CA PRO A 169 3.57 -10.10 17.33
C PRO A 169 3.17 -10.35 15.85
N ASP A 170 3.52 -9.40 15.01
CA ASP A 170 3.30 -9.44 13.57
C ASP A 170 4.65 -9.59 12.84
N LEU A 171 5.30 -10.74 13.05
CA LEU A 171 6.63 -11.05 12.50
C LEU A 171 6.68 -11.05 10.96
N GLY A 172 5.53 -11.13 10.30
CA GLY A 172 5.45 -11.07 8.84
C GLY A 172 5.51 -9.66 8.26
N THR A 173 5.34 -8.63 9.10
CA THR A 173 5.27 -7.21 8.69
C THR A 173 6.41 -6.37 9.27
N GLY A 174 7.08 -6.84 10.32
CA GLY A 174 8.17 -6.15 11.02
C GLY A 174 9.54 -6.27 10.33
#